data_15a33a9d4a6a1c1fafa31d75f72d7b11
#
_entry.id   15a33a9d4a6a1c1fafa31d75f72d7b11
#
_cell.length_a   1.000
_cell.length_b   1.000
_cell.length_c   1.000
_cell.angle_alpha   90.00
_cell.angle_beta   90.00
_cell.angle_gamma   90.00
#
_symmetry.space_group_name_H-M   'P 1'
#
loop_
_entity.id
_entity.type
_entity.pdbx_description
1 polymer ?
#
loop_
_entity_poly.entity_id
_entity_poly.type
_entity_poly.pdbx_seq_one_letter_code
_entity_poly.pdbx_strand_id
1 'polypeptide(L)'
;NQAMTYFATGANPPRMGNAHAQVSAYGVFPTQTGPVVLAPANDGRFRKLLALLGRDDLLSEDRFATNAGRIAHRAEIDALIATETANWDREALLAACAEAGVPAGPINDLETVFADPQVEARGIAIVADGVPGIRSPFRFSDAELALAGPSPRQGNLNPD
;
A
#
# COMPACT_ATOMS: atom_id res chain seq x y z
N ASN A 1 5.20 16.46 -0.99
CA ASN A 1 5.14 15.96 -2.37
C ASN A 1 4.06 16.72 -3.16
N GLN A 2 2.76 16.56 -2.90
CA GLN A 2 1.70 17.26 -3.66
C GLN A 2 1.77 18.78 -3.54
N ALA A 3 2.15 19.34 -2.39
CA ALA A 3 2.38 20.78 -2.22
C ALA A 3 3.46 21.30 -3.18
N MET A 4 4.54 20.54 -3.38
CA MET A 4 5.59 20.95 -4.34
C MET A 4 5.10 20.91 -5.78
N THR A 5 4.24 19.94 -6.12
CA THR A 5 3.57 19.93 -7.44
C THR A 5 2.70 21.17 -7.63
N TYR A 6 1.92 21.53 -6.62
CA TYR A 6 1.11 22.76 -6.66
C TYR A 6 1.97 24.01 -6.83
N PHE A 7 3.06 24.16 -6.07
CA PHE A 7 3.95 25.31 -6.20
C PHE A 7 4.63 25.40 -7.59
N ALA A 8 4.95 24.24 -8.18
CA ALA A 8 5.58 24.19 -9.51
C ALA A 8 4.61 24.43 -10.66
N THR A 9 3.34 24.06 -10.52
CA THR A 9 2.37 24.10 -11.63
C THR A 9 1.24 25.11 -11.45
N GLY A 10 0.99 25.59 -10.24
CA GLY A 10 -0.16 26.42 -9.87
C GLY A 10 -1.50 25.69 -9.86
N ALA A 11 -1.51 24.37 -10.16
CA ALA A 11 -2.72 23.58 -10.28
C ALA A 11 -2.93 22.71 -9.03
N ASN A 12 -4.18 22.68 -8.51
CA ASN A 12 -4.53 21.77 -7.44
C ASN A 12 -4.49 20.31 -7.92
N PRO A 13 -3.79 19.40 -7.20
CA PRO A 13 -3.82 17.99 -7.54
C PRO A 13 -5.25 17.42 -7.46
N PRO A 14 -5.67 16.61 -8.43
CA PRO A 14 -6.96 15.95 -8.40
C PRO A 14 -7.01 14.89 -7.27
N ARG A 15 -8.22 14.53 -6.86
CA ARG A 15 -8.42 13.37 -5.97
C ARG A 15 -8.18 12.08 -6.76
N MET A 16 -7.22 11.27 -6.31
CA MET A 16 -6.76 10.08 -7.02
C MET A 16 -7.21 8.76 -6.34
N GLY A 17 -7.96 8.83 -5.24
CA GLY A 17 -8.26 7.62 -4.45
C GLY A 17 -6.98 6.95 -3.97
N ASN A 18 -6.82 5.65 -4.29
CA ASN A 18 -5.63 4.86 -3.95
C ASN A 18 -4.52 4.90 -5.02
N ALA A 19 -4.73 5.62 -6.11
CA ALA A 19 -3.73 5.71 -7.18
C ALA A 19 -2.63 6.74 -6.85
N HIS A 20 -1.40 6.45 -7.25
CA HIS A 20 -0.30 7.40 -7.12
C HIS A 20 -0.36 8.47 -8.22
N ALA A 21 -0.26 9.75 -7.86
CA ALA A 21 -0.44 10.85 -8.82
C ALA A 21 0.58 10.85 -9.98
N GLN A 22 1.83 10.44 -9.71
CA GLN A 22 2.95 10.57 -10.64
C GLN A 22 3.50 9.23 -11.16
N VAL A 23 2.91 8.12 -10.77
CA VAL A 23 3.33 6.77 -11.18
C VAL A 23 2.11 5.96 -11.59
N SER A 24 2.21 5.24 -12.70
CA SER A 24 1.25 4.24 -13.18
C SER A 24 2.02 2.95 -13.57
N ALA A 25 1.58 1.75 -13.24
CA ALA A 25 0.36 1.32 -12.56
C ALA A 25 0.60 1.16 -11.06
N TYR A 26 0.28 2.16 -10.27
CA TYR A 26 0.45 2.14 -8.82
C TYR A 26 -0.91 2.37 -8.18
N GLY A 27 -1.46 1.34 -7.56
CA GLY A 27 -2.81 1.38 -6.99
C GLY A 27 -3.23 0.08 -6.35
N VAL A 28 -4.53 -0.05 -6.11
CA VAL A 28 -5.16 -1.24 -5.57
C VAL A 28 -5.80 -2.04 -6.70
N PHE A 29 -5.52 -3.34 -6.74
CA PHE A 29 -6.00 -4.24 -7.78
C PHE A 29 -6.72 -5.45 -7.14
N PRO A 30 -7.77 -5.96 -7.80
CA PRO A 30 -8.50 -7.12 -7.30
C PRO A 30 -7.70 -8.41 -7.49
N THR A 31 -7.92 -9.39 -6.61
CA THR A 31 -7.56 -10.80 -6.83
C THR A 31 -8.74 -11.68 -6.42
N GLN A 32 -8.64 -13.00 -6.61
CA GLN A 32 -9.70 -13.95 -6.23
C GLN A 32 -10.00 -13.93 -4.73
N THR A 33 -8.99 -13.70 -3.90
CA THR A 33 -9.08 -13.87 -2.44
C THR A 33 -8.83 -12.57 -1.66
N GLY A 34 -8.95 -11.41 -2.32
CA GLY A 34 -8.86 -10.09 -1.70
C GLY A 34 -7.93 -9.13 -2.43
N PRO A 35 -8.06 -7.83 -2.22
CA PRO A 35 -7.29 -6.84 -2.96
C PRO A 35 -5.82 -6.80 -2.54
N VAL A 36 -4.97 -6.37 -3.49
CA VAL A 36 -3.54 -6.10 -3.30
C VAL A 36 -3.19 -4.68 -3.71
N VAL A 37 -2.16 -4.11 -3.09
CA VAL A 37 -1.46 -2.95 -3.64
C VAL A 37 -0.34 -3.45 -4.53
N LEU A 38 -0.25 -2.93 -5.75
CA LEU A 38 0.92 -3.07 -6.62
C LEU A 38 1.60 -1.70 -6.75
N ALA A 39 2.94 -1.68 -6.65
CA ALA A 39 3.72 -0.45 -6.67
C ALA A 39 4.98 -0.57 -7.56
N PRO A 40 4.86 -0.89 -8.84
CA PRO A 40 5.99 -0.93 -9.78
C PRO A 40 6.48 0.49 -10.08
N ALA A 41 7.23 1.08 -9.17
CA ALA A 41 7.55 2.51 -9.14
C ALA A 41 8.45 3.02 -10.29
N ASN A 42 8.89 2.16 -11.20
CA ASN A 42 9.69 2.51 -12.37
C ASN A 42 9.45 1.56 -13.55
N ASP A 43 9.93 1.94 -14.74
CA ASP A 43 9.71 1.16 -15.97
C ASP A 43 10.29 -0.26 -15.90
N GLY A 44 11.41 -0.46 -15.19
CA GLY A 44 12.00 -1.79 -15.01
C GLY A 44 11.09 -2.73 -14.19
N ARG A 45 10.51 -2.24 -13.10
CA ARG A 45 9.56 -3.00 -12.28
C ARG A 45 8.22 -3.18 -12.98
N PHE A 46 7.80 -2.20 -13.76
CA PHE A 46 6.59 -2.32 -14.59
C PHE A 46 6.73 -3.44 -15.63
N ARG A 47 7.88 -3.54 -16.33
CA ARG A 47 8.15 -4.66 -17.25
C ARG A 47 8.09 -6.01 -16.53
N LYS A 48 8.68 -6.11 -15.34
CA LYS A 48 8.62 -7.34 -14.54
C LYS A 48 7.19 -7.72 -14.14
N LEU A 49 6.37 -6.73 -13.78
CA LEU A 49 4.95 -6.94 -13.50
C LEU A 49 4.22 -7.49 -14.74
N LEU A 50 4.42 -6.88 -15.92
CA LEU A 50 3.78 -7.36 -17.14
C LEU A 50 4.23 -8.77 -17.52
N ALA A 51 5.53 -9.08 -17.40
CA ALA A 51 6.06 -10.42 -17.65
C ALA A 51 5.41 -11.45 -16.69
N LEU A 52 5.28 -11.11 -15.40
CA LEU A 52 4.61 -11.95 -14.41
C LEU A 52 3.15 -12.20 -14.76
N LEU A 53 2.45 -11.18 -15.28
CA LEU A 53 1.05 -11.28 -15.69
C LEU A 53 0.86 -11.87 -17.09
N GLY A 54 1.94 -12.22 -17.82
CA GLY A 54 1.88 -12.73 -19.19
C GLY A 54 1.44 -11.68 -20.23
N ARG A 55 1.71 -10.41 -19.96
CA ARG A 55 1.29 -9.27 -20.79
C ARG A 55 2.46 -8.46 -21.34
N ASP A 56 3.53 -9.14 -21.76
CA ASP A 56 4.66 -8.49 -22.44
C ASP A 56 4.26 -7.78 -23.74
N ASP A 57 3.16 -8.19 -24.36
CA ASP A 57 2.55 -7.55 -25.52
C ASP A 57 2.33 -6.04 -25.33
N LEU A 58 1.95 -5.63 -24.11
CA LEU A 58 1.68 -4.23 -23.79
C LEU A 58 2.94 -3.34 -23.81
N LEU A 59 4.13 -3.93 -23.70
CA LEU A 59 5.40 -3.18 -23.80
C LEU A 59 5.70 -2.67 -25.22
N SER A 60 5.12 -3.30 -26.22
CA SER A 60 5.25 -2.86 -27.64
C SER A 60 4.32 -1.71 -28.00
N GLU A 61 3.40 -1.33 -27.11
CA GLU A 61 2.50 -0.22 -27.31
C GLU A 61 3.13 1.08 -26.79
N ASP A 62 3.39 2.04 -27.67
CA ASP A 62 4.04 3.33 -27.32
C ASP A 62 3.38 4.04 -26.13
N ARG A 63 2.05 3.93 -26.02
CA ARG A 63 1.27 4.53 -24.91
C ARG A 63 1.59 3.94 -23.53
N PHE A 64 2.15 2.74 -23.45
CA PHE A 64 2.50 2.08 -22.18
C PHE A 64 4.02 1.95 -21.97
N ALA A 65 4.83 2.25 -22.96
CA ALA A 65 6.28 2.08 -22.91
C ALA A 65 6.95 2.95 -21.84
N THR A 66 6.39 4.12 -21.53
CA THR A 66 6.93 5.07 -20.55
C THR A 66 5.93 5.36 -19.43
N ASN A 67 6.43 5.77 -18.26
CA ASN A 67 5.56 6.20 -17.16
C ASN A 67 4.62 7.36 -17.57
N ALA A 68 5.10 8.31 -18.36
CA ALA A 68 4.28 9.44 -18.84
C ALA A 68 3.12 8.94 -19.72
N GLY A 69 3.40 8.01 -20.64
CA GLY A 69 2.38 7.39 -21.49
C GLY A 69 1.34 6.64 -20.64
N ARG A 70 1.78 5.85 -19.68
CA ARG A 70 0.88 5.13 -18.74
C ARG A 70 0.02 6.07 -17.89
N ILE A 71 0.57 7.22 -17.46
CA ILE A 71 -0.21 8.22 -16.72
C ILE A 71 -1.30 8.81 -17.64
N ALA A 72 -0.99 9.10 -18.89
CA ALA A 72 -1.96 9.63 -19.87
C ALA A 72 -3.08 8.60 -20.18
N HIS A 73 -2.76 7.31 -20.14
CA HIS A 73 -3.68 6.19 -20.40
C HIS A 73 -3.97 5.35 -19.16
N ARG A 74 -3.95 5.97 -17.97
CA ARG A 74 -4.04 5.29 -16.67
C ARG A 74 -5.26 4.37 -16.58
N ALA A 75 -6.44 4.85 -16.89
CA ALA A 75 -7.65 4.06 -16.74
C ALA A 75 -7.61 2.77 -17.56
N GLU A 76 -6.95 2.81 -18.70
CA GLU A 76 -6.83 1.68 -19.61
C GLU A 76 -5.82 0.65 -19.09
N ILE A 77 -4.60 1.08 -18.73
CA ILE A 77 -3.59 0.16 -18.21
C ILE A 77 -4.00 -0.44 -16.86
N ASP A 78 -4.63 0.36 -15.98
CA ASP A 78 -5.11 -0.14 -14.69
C ASP A 78 -6.23 -1.18 -14.87
N ALA A 79 -7.13 -1.00 -15.87
CA ALA A 79 -8.18 -1.98 -16.20
C ALA A 79 -7.58 -3.29 -16.76
N LEU A 80 -6.57 -3.21 -17.62
CA LEU A 80 -5.88 -4.38 -18.16
C LEU A 80 -5.19 -5.17 -17.03
N ILE A 81 -4.46 -4.49 -16.15
CA ILE A 81 -3.83 -5.15 -14.99
C ILE A 81 -4.88 -5.74 -14.05
N ALA A 82 -5.97 -5.03 -13.77
CA ALA A 82 -7.05 -5.53 -12.92
C ALA A 82 -7.68 -6.82 -13.48
N THR A 83 -7.83 -6.92 -14.80
CA THR A 83 -8.33 -8.12 -15.47
C THR A 83 -7.41 -9.32 -15.23
N GLU A 84 -6.10 -9.12 -15.35
CA GLU A 84 -5.13 -10.20 -15.15
C GLU A 84 -5.02 -10.59 -13.67
N THR A 85 -4.90 -9.62 -12.77
CA THR A 85 -4.76 -9.90 -11.33
C THR A 85 -5.99 -10.57 -10.74
N ALA A 86 -7.20 -10.30 -11.26
CA ALA A 86 -8.43 -10.95 -10.84
C ALA A 86 -8.43 -12.49 -11.05
N ASN A 87 -7.53 -13.01 -11.89
CA ASN A 87 -7.36 -14.44 -12.12
C ASN A 87 -6.37 -15.09 -11.14
N TRP A 88 -5.72 -14.32 -10.28
CA TRP A 88 -4.74 -14.82 -9.32
C TRP A 88 -5.32 -14.97 -7.92
N ASP A 89 -4.86 -16.01 -7.21
CA ASP A 89 -4.95 -16.02 -5.75
C ASP A 89 -4.04 -14.93 -5.18
N ARG A 90 -4.48 -14.27 -4.10
CA ARG A 90 -3.76 -13.13 -3.50
C ARG A 90 -2.36 -13.50 -3.04
N GLU A 91 -2.23 -14.58 -2.29
CA GLU A 91 -0.95 -14.99 -1.71
C GLU A 91 0.01 -15.48 -2.80
N ALA A 92 -0.51 -16.19 -3.82
CA ALA A 92 0.27 -16.61 -4.96
C ALA A 92 0.82 -15.41 -5.77
N LEU A 93 0.00 -14.39 -5.99
CA LEU A 93 0.43 -13.16 -6.67
C LEU A 93 1.49 -12.40 -5.86
N LEU A 94 1.29 -12.27 -4.53
CA LEU A 94 2.24 -11.60 -3.65
C LEU A 94 3.59 -12.33 -3.62
N ALA A 95 3.58 -13.66 -3.55
CA ALA A 95 4.80 -14.46 -3.59
C ALA A 95 5.55 -14.28 -4.93
N ALA A 96 4.83 -14.35 -6.05
CA ALA A 96 5.42 -14.13 -7.38
C ALA A 96 5.96 -12.70 -7.56
N CYS A 97 5.27 -11.69 -7.03
CA CYS A 97 5.75 -10.31 -7.01
C CYS A 97 7.06 -10.18 -6.20
N ALA A 98 7.14 -10.82 -5.03
CA ALA A 98 8.33 -10.80 -4.20
C ALA A 98 9.53 -11.44 -4.91
N GLU A 99 9.35 -12.59 -5.56
CA GLU A 99 10.37 -13.27 -6.35
C GLU A 99 10.85 -12.43 -7.54
N ALA A 100 9.91 -11.79 -8.26
CA ALA A 100 10.22 -10.91 -9.38
C ALA A 100 10.83 -9.56 -8.94
N GLY A 101 10.78 -9.21 -7.65
CA GLY A 101 11.20 -7.91 -7.11
C GLY A 101 10.26 -6.76 -7.51
N VAL A 102 8.96 -7.06 -7.65
CA VAL A 102 7.89 -6.09 -7.83
C VAL A 102 7.30 -5.76 -6.47
N PRO A 103 7.34 -4.51 -5.98
CA PRO A 103 6.75 -4.14 -4.72
C PRO A 103 5.23 -4.33 -4.74
N ALA A 104 4.74 -5.13 -3.82
CA ALA A 104 3.34 -5.44 -3.64
C ALA A 104 3.04 -5.69 -2.15
N GLY A 105 1.79 -5.60 -1.77
CA GLY A 105 1.35 -5.91 -0.41
C GLY A 105 -0.14 -6.19 -0.35
N PRO A 106 -0.60 -6.94 0.67
CA PRO A 106 -2.02 -7.18 0.87
C PRO A 106 -2.73 -5.93 1.40
N ILE A 107 -4.02 -5.82 1.13
CA ILE A 107 -4.93 -4.93 1.86
C ILE A 107 -5.58 -5.77 2.94
N ASN A 108 -5.17 -5.55 4.18
CA ASN A 108 -5.62 -6.30 5.33
C ASN A 108 -6.70 -5.54 6.11
N ASP A 109 -7.63 -6.28 6.72
CA ASP A 109 -8.48 -5.78 7.79
C ASP A 109 -7.75 -5.81 9.15
N LEU A 110 -8.38 -5.32 10.20
CA LEU A 110 -7.75 -5.25 11.52
C LEU A 110 -7.48 -6.64 12.13
N GLU A 111 -8.33 -7.63 11.88
CA GLU A 111 -8.13 -8.99 12.34
C GLU A 111 -6.84 -9.57 11.74
N THR A 112 -6.70 -9.48 10.42
CA THR A 112 -5.52 -9.95 9.69
C THR A 112 -4.26 -9.17 10.07
N VAL A 113 -4.36 -7.84 10.27
CA VAL A 113 -3.22 -7.01 10.71
C VAL A 113 -2.69 -7.46 12.06
N PHE A 114 -3.56 -7.72 13.05
CA PHE A 114 -3.11 -8.12 14.39
C PHE A 114 -2.72 -9.60 14.50
N ALA A 115 -3.04 -10.42 13.50
CA ALA A 115 -2.53 -11.79 13.34
C ALA A 115 -1.23 -11.86 12.50
N ASP A 116 -0.74 -10.72 11.98
CA ASP A 116 0.49 -10.68 11.19
C ASP A 116 1.71 -10.95 12.08
N PRO A 117 2.60 -11.91 11.72
CA PRO A 117 3.76 -12.27 12.55
C PRO A 117 4.69 -11.10 12.85
N GLN A 118 4.81 -10.10 11.95
CA GLN A 118 5.63 -8.92 12.20
C GLN A 118 4.97 -7.98 13.22
N VAL A 119 3.65 -7.85 13.19
CA VAL A 119 2.88 -7.04 14.15
C VAL A 119 2.95 -7.68 15.54
N GLU A 120 2.79 -9.01 15.63
CA GLU A 120 2.97 -9.77 16.86
C GLU A 120 4.39 -9.65 17.42
N ALA A 121 5.41 -9.88 16.59
CA ALA A 121 6.82 -9.77 16.98
C ALA A 121 7.21 -8.36 17.47
N ARG A 122 6.52 -7.34 17.00
CA ARG A 122 6.70 -5.95 17.46
C ARG A 122 5.97 -5.63 18.76
N GLY A 123 5.06 -6.48 19.20
CA GLY A 123 4.24 -6.26 20.38
C GLY A 123 3.39 -5.01 20.28
N ILE A 124 2.73 -4.83 19.11
CA ILE A 124 1.91 -3.64 18.84
C ILE A 124 0.63 -3.67 19.66
N ALA A 125 -0.02 -4.82 19.77
CA ALA A 125 -1.17 -5.00 20.66
C ALA A 125 -0.68 -5.12 22.11
N ILE A 126 -1.30 -4.37 23.03
CA ILE A 126 -0.98 -4.36 24.46
C ILE A 126 -2.25 -4.44 25.30
N VAL A 127 -2.08 -4.80 26.56
CA VAL A 127 -3.11 -4.70 27.59
C VAL A 127 -2.52 -3.93 28.77
N ALA A 128 -3.11 -2.79 29.13
CA ALA A 128 -2.72 -1.99 30.29
C ALA A 128 -3.87 -1.98 31.30
N ASP A 129 -3.63 -2.50 32.50
CA ASP A 129 -4.64 -2.63 33.58
C ASP A 129 -5.96 -3.30 33.11
N GLY A 130 -5.83 -4.34 32.27
CA GLY A 130 -6.98 -5.07 31.71
C GLY A 130 -7.67 -4.37 30.54
N VAL A 131 -7.20 -3.21 30.08
CA VAL A 131 -7.75 -2.47 28.93
C VAL A 131 -6.88 -2.74 27.71
N PRO A 132 -7.47 -3.27 26.59
CA PRO A 132 -6.75 -3.43 25.34
C PRO A 132 -6.32 -2.07 24.77
N GLY A 133 -5.14 -2.05 24.17
CA GLY A 133 -4.60 -0.84 23.57
C GLY A 133 -3.59 -1.12 22.48
N ILE A 134 -3.10 -0.06 21.87
CA ILE A 134 -2.08 -0.09 20.82
C ILE A 134 -0.86 0.68 21.31
N ARG A 135 0.29 0.02 21.24
CA ARG A 135 1.58 0.62 21.56
C ARG A 135 1.97 1.65 20.49
N SER A 136 2.68 2.71 20.91
CA SER A 136 3.33 3.63 19.95
C SER A 136 4.28 2.86 19.01
N PRO A 137 4.29 3.17 17.70
CA PRO A 137 5.22 2.56 16.76
C PRO A 137 6.67 3.07 16.91
N PHE A 138 6.87 4.17 17.64
CA PHE A 138 8.21 4.73 17.85
C PHE A 138 9.04 3.85 18.78
N ARG A 139 10.31 3.71 18.43
CA ARG A 139 11.35 3.09 19.26
C ARG A 139 12.54 4.03 19.34
N PHE A 140 13.10 4.15 20.52
CA PHE A 140 14.32 4.92 20.78
C PHE A 140 15.44 3.94 21.13
N SER A 141 16.68 4.27 20.74
CA SER A 141 17.86 3.44 21.04
C SER A 141 18.29 3.53 22.51
N ASP A 142 17.96 4.64 23.15
CA ASP A 142 18.47 5.05 24.48
C ASP A 142 17.35 5.46 25.45
N ALA A 143 16.09 5.22 25.09
CA ALA A 143 14.96 5.52 25.95
C ALA A 143 13.82 4.48 25.75
N GLU A 144 13.12 4.17 26.82
CA GLU A 144 11.88 3.39 26.76
C GLU A 144 10.68 4.34 26.80
N LEU A 145 9.68 4.03 25.96
CA LEU A 145 8.40 4.72 26.02
C LEU A 145 7.62 4.22 27.23
N ALA A 146 7.43 5.08 28.21
CA ALA A 146 6.56 4.79 29.34
C ALA A 146 5.10 4.75 28.85
N LEU A 147 4.42 3.63 29.11
CA LEU A 147 2.97 3.53 28.99
C LEU A 147 2.40 4.02 30.32
N ALA A 148 1.89 5.25 30.35
CA ALA A 148 1.43 5.91 31.58
C ALA A 148 0.13 5.31 32.15
N GLY A 149 -0.46 4.31 31.48
CA GLY A 149 -1.69 3.63 31.89
C GLY A 149 -2.65 3.40 30.72
N PRO A 150 -3.82 2.82 30.97
CA PRO A 150 -4.86 2.61 29.98
C PRO A 150 -5.51 3.92 29.55
N SER A 151 -6.26 3.87 28.45
CA SER A 151 -7.12 5.00 28.04
C SER A 151 -8.05 5.39 29.22
N PRO A 152 -8.19 6.69 29.53
CA PRO A 152 -9.04 7.12 30.61
C PRO A 152 -10.51 6.78 30.34
N ARG A 153 -11.27 6.50 31.40
CA ARG A 153 -12.72 6.33 31.28
C ARG A 153 -13.37 7.68 30.94
N GLN A 154 -14.48 7.63 30.22
CA GLN A 154 -15.26 8.82 29.92
C GLN A 154 -15.65 9.55 31.24
N GLY A 155 -15.39 10.84 31.32
CA GLY A 155 -15.63 11.64 32.51
C GLY A 155 -14.47 11.77 33.51
N ASN A 156 -13.38 11.00 33.38
CA ASN A 156 -12.23 11.09 34.29
C ASN A 156 -11.26 12.25 33.96
N LEU A 157 -11.57 13.09 33.00
CA LEU A 157 -10.76 14.23 32.60
C LEU A 157 -11.34 15.58 33.07
N ASN A 158 -12.21 15.58 34.09
CA ASN A 158 -12.52 16.85 34.73
C ASN A 158 -11.35 17.25 35.64
N PRO A 159 -10.57 18.29 35.31
CA PRO A 159 -9.66 18.89 36.27
C PRO A 159 -10.51 19.48 37.40
N ASP A 160 -10.21 19.14 38.64
CA ASP A 160 -10.64 19.89 39.83
C ASP A 160 -10.07 21.31 39.78
#